data_16b08d4b38b3196dc9f276b6d5c7bd6a
#
_entry.id   16b08d4b38b3196dc9f276b6d5c7bd6a
#
_cell.length_a   1.000
_cell.length_b   1.000
_cell.length_c   1.000
_cell.angle_alpha   90.00
_cell.angle_beta   90.00
_cell.angle_gamma   90.00
#
_symmetry.space_group_name_H-M   'P 1'
#
loop_
_entity.id
_entity.type
_entity.pdbx_description
1 polymer ?
#
loop_
_entity_poly.entity_id
_entity_poly.type
_entity_poly.pdbx_seq_one_letter_code
_entity_poly.pdbx_strand_id
1 'polypeptide(L)'
;MQDPERFATTRRGALKLVLAGLASAGLVKSATPALADTLGDIKARGELVAATEMQFPPFDMSDNGVYKGVDRELIDAVAKELGVKVSYLDLPWTSVLPGLEAKKFDLVIAPVTITKERLKRYAFTVPIADATAALMKRADDKSIAKPEDIAGKTVGGQKGTSQLAQLKEFAAKLPKPVEVKEYVDNNQSYADLAAGRIDASVNSLPNLAYAAAQRPDAFAVVLPAFGQPTYFSWVGRLDDQSLIDAVNAALVKLDGDGTMAKIQKEWFGQSINLPTTVPEPKI
;
A
#
# COMPACT_ATOMS: atom_id res chain seq x y z
N MET A 1 -41.71 34.20 -61.36
CA MET A 1 -41.93 35.64 -61.62
C MET A 1 -40.80 36.38 -61.03
N GLN A 2 -39.85 36.65 -61.90
CA GLN A 2 -39.07 37.88 -62.10
C GLN A 2 -37.94 38.14 -61.12
N ASP A 3 -36.81 37.67 -61.62
CA ASP A 3 -35.49 38.35 -61.69
C ASP A 3 -35.63 39.79 -62.15
N PRO A 4 -34.62 40.66 -62.27
CA PRO A 4 -33.20 40.67 -61.86
C PRO A 4 -32.63 42.12 -61.71
N GLU A 5 -31.27 42.12 -61.64
CA GLU A 5 -30.31 43.13 -62.18
C GLU A 5 -30.06 44.40 -61.32
N ARG A 6 -28.85 44.74 -61.15
CA ARG A 6 -27.59 45.12 -61.79
C ARG A 6 -27.05 46.42 -61.20
N PHE A 7 -25.82 46.60 -61.06
CA PHE A 7 -24.71 47.38 -61.62
C PHE A 7 -23.69 47.74 -60.57
N ALA A 8 -22.50 47.22 -60.63
CA ALA A 8 -21.33 47.58 -61.39
C ALA A 8 -20.56 48.82 -60.89
N THR A 9 -19.31 48.49 -60.52
CA THR A 9 -18.03 49.21 -60.67
C THR A 9 -17.91 50.70 -60.31
N THR A 10 -16.89 51.04 -59.54
CA THR A 10 -15.73 51.80 -60.05
C THR A 10 -14.50 51.78 -59.12
N ARG A 11 -13.42 51.90 -59.79
CA ARG A 11 -12.00 51.75 -59.42
C ARG A 11 -11.41 52.90 -58.61
N ARG A 12 -10.29 52.58 -57.95
CA ARG A 12 -9.08 53.38 -57.74
C ARG A 12 -9.07 54.33 -56.55
N GLY A 13 -8.15 54.03 -55.68
CA GLY A 13 -7.57 54.95 -54.70
C GLY A 13 -6.48 54.26 -53.94
N ALA A 14 -5.30 54.17 -54.52
CA ALA A 14 -4.08 53.74 -53.81
C ALA A 14 -3.67 54.84 -52.84
N LEU A 15 -3.46 54.49 -51.57
CA LEU A 15 -2.53 55.25 -50.74
C LEU A 15 -1.80 54.34 -49.80
N LYS A 16 -0.49 54.40 -49.92
CA LYS A 16 0.50 53.71 -49.12
C LYS A 16 0.41 54.22 -47.67
N LEU A 17 0.41 53.33 -46.71
CA LEU A 17 0.87 53.65 -45.35
C LEU A 17 1.63 52.50 -44.75
N VAL A 18 2.81 52.81 -44.43
CA VAL A 18 4.00 52.27 -43.86
C VAL A 18 3.79 51.25 -42.72
N LEU A 19 4.61 50.19 -42.81
CA LEU A 19 4.93 49.22 -41.75
C LEU A 19 5.26 49.91 -40.42
N ALA A 20 4.61 49.43 -39.36
CA ALA A 20 5.22 49.37 -38.04
C ALA A 20 4.91 47.97 -37.46
N GLY A 21 5.79 47.04 -37.75
CA GLY A 21 5.77 45.71 -37.14
C GLY A 21 6.21 45.82 -35.68
N LEU A 22 5.27 45.64 -34.77
CA LEU A 22 5.57 45.26 -33.39
C LEU A 22 5.47 43.75 -33.32
N ALA A 23 6.64 43.10 -33.47
CA ALA A 23 6.83 41.70 -33.12
C ALA A 23 6.73 41.58 -31.61
N SER A 24 5.54 41.39 -31.07
CA SER A 24 5.35 40.85 -29.74
C SER A 24 5.68 39.37 -29.79
N ALA A 25 6.97 39.03 -29.60
CA ALA A 25 7.42 37.69 -29.27
C ALA A 25 6.81 37.38 -27.90
N GLY A 26 5.59 36.81 -27.95
CA GLY A 26 5.00 36.17 -26.78
C GLY A 26 5.92 35.06 -26.34
N LEU A 27 6.63 35.25 -25.23
CA LEU A 27 7.25 34.18 -24.46
C LEU A 27 6.12 33.20 -24.08
N VAL A 28 5.89 32.20 -24.90
CA VAL A 28 5.17 30.98 -24.47
C VAL A 28 6.09 30.38 -23.40
N LYS A 29 5.87 30.73 -22.13
CA LYS A 29 6.38 29.95 -21.03
C LYS A 29 5.77 28.56 -21.21
N SER A 30 6.59 27.61 -21.68
CA SER A 30 6.29 26.21 -21.60
C SER A 30 6.04 25.94 -20.11
N ALA A 31 4.76 25.85 -19.72
CA ALA A 31 4.39 25.33 -18.43
C ALA A 31 4.85 23.87 -18.42
N THR A 32 6.02 23.60 -17.86
CA THR A 32 6.34 22.27 -17.38
C THR A 32 5.15 21.84 -16.53
N PRO A 33 4.55 20.66 -16.77
CA PRO A 33 3.52 20.17 -15.87
C PRO A 33 4.13 20.20 -14.47
N ALA A 34 3.58 21.02 -13.58
CA ALA A 34 3.94 20.99 -12.19
C ALA A 34 3.66 19.55 -11.72
N LEU A 35 4.68 18.84 -11.26
CA LEU A 35 4.50 17.60 -10.53
C LEU A 35 3.49 17.93 -9.42
N ALA A 36 2.51 17.04 -9.23
CA ALA A 36 1.52 17.26 -8.19
C ALA A 36 2.24 17.46 -6.85
N ASP A 37 2.08 18.63 -6.25
CA ASP A 37 2.66 18.91 -4.93
C ASP A 37 1.70 18.47 -3.84
N THR A 38 1.47 17.16 -3.78
CA THR A 38 0.59 16.54 -2.79
C THR A 38 0.98 16.91 -1.36
N LEU A 39 2.27 17.04 -1.06
CA LEU A 39 2.74 17.48 0.27
C LEU A 39 2.34 18.93 0.54
N GLY A 40 2.48 19.82 -0.45
CA GLY A 40 2.04 21.23 -0.36
C GLY A 40 0.56 21.33 -0.09
N ASP A 41 -0.26 20.56 -0.79
CA ASP A 41 -1.72 20.51 -0.61
C ASP A 41 -2.10 19.98 0.78
N ILE A 42 -1.44 18.94 1.26
CA ILE A 42 -1.63 18.38 2.61
C ILE A 42 -1.30 19.44 3.67
N LYS A 43 -0.17 20.13 3.55
CA LYS A 43 0.24 21.18 4.48
C LYS A 43 -0.71 22.39 4.45
N ALA A 44 -1.18 22.79 3.26
CA ALA A 44 -2.11 23.90 3.10
C ALA A 44 -3.47 23.63 3.77
N ARG A 45 -4.00 22.41 3.68
CA ARG A 45 -5.25 22.01 4.34
C ARG A 45 -5.07 21.55 5.79
N GLY A 46 -3.82 21.29 6.22
CA GLY A 46 -3.46 20.84 7.57
C GLY A 46 -3.85 19.38 7.89
N GLU A 47 -4.12 18.57 6.87
CA GLU A 47 -4.63 17.20 7.02
C GLU A 47 -4.06 16.25 5.98
N LEU A 48 -3.61 15.07 6.43
CA LEU A 48 -3.24 13.90 5.64
C LEU A 48 -4.40 12.91 5.65
N VAL A 49 -4.94 12.56 4.48
CA VAL A 49 -5.96 11.52 4.36
C VAL A 49 -5.27 10.20 4.08
N ALA A 50 -5.31 9.28 5.04
CA ALA A 50 -4.65 7.98 5.00
C ALA A 50 -5.68 6.85 4.88
N ALA A 51 -5.45 5.90 3.97
CA ALA A 51 -6.29 4.71 3.83
C ALA A 51 -5.60 3.47 4.38
N THR A 52 -6.38 2.63 5.06
CA THR A 52 -5.95 1.36 5.61
C THR A 52 -7.05 0.30 5.50
N GLU A 53 -6.76 -0.92 5.92
CA GLU A 53 -7.70 -2.02 6.16
C GLU A 53 -7.67 -2.37 7.65
N MET A 54 -8.69 -1.92 8.42
CA MET A 54 -8.73 -2.12 9.88
C MET A 54 -9.07 -3.56 10.31
N GLN A 55 -8.60 -4.56 9.53
CA GLN A 55 -8.75 -6.00 9.78
C GLN A 55 -7.44 -6.76 9.57
N PHE A 56 -6.32 -6.10 9.83
CA PHE A 56 -4.98 -6.63 9.61
C PHE A 56 -4.07 -6.53 10.86
N PRO A 57 -4.49 -7.11 12.01
CA PRO A 57 -3.70 -7.05 13.23
C PRO A 57 -2.31 -7.73 13.06
N PRO A 58 -1.27 -7.24 13.75
CA PRO A 58 -1.25 -6.13 14.71
C PRO A 58 -1.04 -4.75 14.08
N PHE A 59 -1.00 -4.64 12.76
CA PHE A 59 -0.74 -3.40 12.04
C PHE A 59 -1.93 -2.45 12.12
N ASP A 60 -3.09 -2.93 11.73
CA ASP A 60 -4.33 -2.18 11.65
C ASP A 60 -5.48 -3.00 12.21
N MET A 61 -6.15 -2.48 13.23
CA MET A 61 -7.32 -3.11 13.79
C MET A 61 -8.31 -2.09 14.35
N SER A 62 -9.59 -2.45 14.32
CA SER A 62 -10.65 -1.74 15.04
C SER A 62 -11.01 -2.53 16.30
N ASP A 63 -10.88 -1.90 17.47
CA ASP A 63 -11.29 -2.43 18.75
C ASP A 63 -12.38 -1.53 19.32
N ASN A 64 -13.63 -2.03 19.36
CA ASN A 64 -14.81 -1.27 19.81
C ASN A 64 -14.97 0.07 19.07
N GLY A 65 -14.66 0.11 17.76
CA GLY A 65 -14.72 1.31 16.93
C GLY A 65 -13.52 2.25 17.08
N VAL A 66 -12.52 1.88 17.86
CA VAL A 66 -11.27 2.64 18.02
C VAL A 66 -10.20 2.00 17.13
N TYR A 67 -9.64 2.78 16.22
CA TYR A 67 -8.52 2.36 15.38
C TYR A 67 -7.23 2.26 16.22
N LYS A 68 -6.57 1.11 16.17
CA LYS A 68 -5.33 0.77 16.89
C LYS A 68 -4.38 0.00 15.96
N GLY A 69 -3.12 -0.09 16.37
CA GLY A 69 -2.11 -0.92 15.71
C GLY A 69 -0.82 -0.17 15.42
N VAL A 70 0.14 -0.89 14.90
CA VAL A 70 1.47 -0.36 14.55
C VAL A 70 1.36 0.84 13.61
N ASP A 71 0.56 0.71 12.54
CA ASP A 71 0.45 1.77 11.54
C ASP A 71 -0.26 3.01 12.08
N ARG A 72 -1.24 2.81 12.97
CA ARG A 72 -1.89 3.93 13.64
C ARG A 72 -0.90 4.75 14.48
N GLU A 73 -0.12 4.10 15.32
CA GLU A 73 0.82 4.80 16.20
C GLU A 73 1.95 5.45 15.40
N LEU A 74 2.44 4.74 14.39
CA LEU A 74 3.53 5.20 13.55
C LEU A 74 3.12 6.40 12.67
N ILE A 75 1.92 6.37 12.04
CA ILE A 75 1.45 7.49 11.22
C ILE A 75 1.10 8.71 12.06
N ASP A 76 0.57 8.52 13.28
CA ASP A 76 0.34 9.64 14.19
C ASP A 76 1.65 10.35 14.56
N ALA A 77 2.72 9.58 14.79
CA ALA A 77 4.05 10.12 15.04
C ALA A 77 4.62 10.85 13.80
N VAL A 78 4.47 10.26 12.60
CA VAL A 78 4.88 10.89 11.33
C VAL A 78 4.10 12.18 11.09
N ALA A 79 2.79 12.17 11.26
CA ALA A 79 1.95 13.36 11.06
C ALA A 79 2.32 14.51 12.01
N LYS A 80 2.70 14.18 13.24
CA LYS A 80 3.23 15.16 14.20
C LYS A 80 4.52 15.81 13.69
N GLU A 81 5.43 15.04 13.11
CA GLU A 81 6.65 15.55 12.48
C GLU A 81 6.34 16.43 11.25
N LEU A 82 5.32 16.07 10.48
CA LEU A 82 4.88 16.86 9.32
C LEU A 82 4.07 18.12 9.70
N GLY A 83 3.61 18.22 10.96
CA GLY A 83 2.79 19.33 11.46
C GLY A 83 1.35 19.30 10.93
N VAL A 84 0.77 18.12 10.67
CA VAL A 84 -0.58 17.92 10.13
C VAL A 84 -1.38 16.95 10.99
N LYS A 85 -2.72 16.94 10.82
CA LYS A 85 -3.61 15.92 11.37
C LYS A 85 -3.72 14.75 10.39
N VAL A 86 -4.19 13.59 10.89
CA VAL A 86 -4.52 12.44 10.03
C VAL A 86 -6.01 12.15 10.12
N SER A 87 -6.63 11.95 8.98
CA SER A 87 -7.94 11.29 8.87
C SER A 87 -7.78 9.91 8.25
N TYR A 88 -8.59 8.96 8.69
CA TYR A 88 -8.45 7.55 8.34
C TYR A 88 -9.63 7.06 7.52
N LEU A 89 -9.35 6.33 6.44
CA LEU A 89 -10.33 5.62 5.65
C LEU A 89 -10.12 4.12 5.82
N ASP A 90 -11.12 3.42 6.35
CA ASP A 90 -11.16 1.96 6.40
C ASP A 90 -11.74 1.40 5.10
N LEU A 91 -10.95 0.63 4.37
CA LEU A 91 -11.32 0.08 3.07
C LEU A 91 -10.95 -1.40 2.99
N PRO A 92 -11.74 -2.23 2.32
CA PRO A 92 -11.30 -3.58 1.97
C PRO A 92 -9.98 -3.54 1.19
N TRP A 93 -9.05 -4.46 1.49
CA TRP A 93 -7.73 -4.51 0.85
C TRP A 93 -7.77 -4.34 -0.69
N THR A 94 -8.72 -5.01 -1.34
CA THR A 94 -8.88 -4.94 -2.80
C THR A 94 -9.24 -3.56 -3.34
N SER A 95 -9.65 -2.64 -2.48
CA SER A 95 -10.03 -1.25 -2.82
C SER A 95 -8.95 -0.22 -2.47
N VAL A 96 -7.97 -0.58 -1.62
CA VAL A 96 -6.96 0.35 -1.11
C VAL A 96 -6.07 0.87 -2.24
N LEU A 97 -5.37 0.01 -2.96
CA LEU A 97 -4.47 0.44 -4.05
C LEU A 97 -5.21 1.12 -5.22
N PRO A 98 -6.35 0.57 -5.72
CA PRO A 98 -7.16 1.29 -6.72
C PRO A 98 -7.67 2.66 -6.26
N GLY A 99 -7.98 2.81 -4.97
CA GLY A 99 -8.40 4.10 -4.39
C GLY A 99 -7.29 5.14 -4.41
N LEU A 100 -6.04 4.75 -4.17
CA LEU A 100 -4.86 5.62 -4.27
C LEU A 100 -4.67 6.11 -5.72
N GLU A 101 -4.73 5.20 -6.68
CA GLU A 101 -4.63 5.53 -8.12
C GLU A 101 -5.75 6.49 -8.56
N ALA A 102 -6.95 6.33 -8.01
CA ALA A 102 -8.09 7.21 -8.24
C ALA A 102 -8.02 8.53 -7.43
N LYS A 103 -6.92 8.81 -6.73
CA LYS A 103 -6.69 10.04 -5.93
C LYS A 103 -7.78 10.29 -4.87
N LYS A 104 -8.35 9.23 -4.29
CA LYS A 104 -9.38 9.33 -3.24
C LYS A 104 -8.81 9.71 -1.87
N PHE A 105 -7.53 9.55 -1.69
CA PHE A 105 -6.76 9.84 -0.48
C PHE A 105 -5.29 10.04 -0.86
N ASP A 106 -4.44 10.42 0.10
CA ASP A 106 -3.07 10.83 -0.14
C ASP A 106 -2.07 9.69 -0.01
N LEU A 107 -2.23 8.85 1.00
CA LEU A 107 -1.28 7.80 1.38
C LEU A 107 -2.02 6.52 1.73
N VAL A 108 -1.44 5.37 1.36
CA VAL A 108 -1.82 4.06 1.89
C VAL A 108 -0.92 3.75 3.06
N ILE A 109 -1.51 3.58 4.23
CA ILE A 109 -0.81 3.14 5.44
C ILE A 109 -1.10 1.67 5.79
N ALA A 110 -2.06 1.01 5.10
CA ALA A 110 -2.13 -0.45 5.14
C ALA A 110 -0.77 -1.03 4.72
N PRO A 111 -0.22 -2.05 5.40
CA PRO A 111 1.10 -2.59 5.08
C PRO A 111 1.16 -3.18 3.68
N VAL A 112 1.86 -2.53 2.78
CA VAL A 112 2.03 -2.97 1.39
C VAL A 112 3.35 -3.70 1.23
N THR A 113 3.33 -4.98 0.85
CA THR A 113 4.55 -5.73 0.56
C THR A 113 5.30 -5.11 -0.61
N ILE A 114 6.59 -4.86 -0.46
CA ILE A 114 7.48 -4.40 -1.52
C ILE A 114 7.66 -5.53 -2.52
N THR A 115 7.19 -5.36 -3.77
CA THR A 115 7.37 -6.31 -4.87
C THR A 115 7.83 -5.59 -6.12
N LYS A 116 8.48 -6.31 -7.05
CA LYS A 116 8.91 -5.75 -8.36
C LYS A 116 7.76 -5.12 -9.13
N GLU A 117 6.59 -5.76 -9.12
CA GLU A 117 5.42 -5.25 -9.85
C GLU A 117 4.85 -3.98 -9.21
N ARG A 118 4.82 -3.93 -7.87
CA ARG A 118 4.30 -2.76 -7.16
C ARG A 118 5.23 -1.55 -7.26
N LEU A 119 6.56 -1.74 -7.27
CA LEU A 119 7.53 -0.66 -7.48
C LEU A 119 7.39 0.04 -8.83
N LYS A 120 6.82 -0.62 -9.84
CA LYS A 120 6.52 0.00 -11.14
C LYS A 120 5.32 0.96 -11.10
N ARG A 121 4.48 0.86 -10.07
CA ARG A 121 3.19 1.56 -9.99
C ARG A 121 3.10 2.54 -8.82
N TYR A 122 3.87 2.33 -7.76
CA TYR A 122 3.77 3.07 -6.51
C TYR A 122 5.15 3.53 -6.03
N ALA A 123 5.18 4.69 -5.38
CA ALA A 123 6.33 5.14 -4.60
C ALA A 123 6.21 4.57 -3.18
N PHE A 124 7.24 3.87 -2.73
CA PHE A 124 7.29 3.20 -1.44
C PHE A 124 8.04 4.02 -0.40
N THR A 125 7.58 3.99 0.83
CA THR A 125 8.37 4.44 1.98
C THR A 125 9.47 3.43 2.30
N VAL A 126 10.40 3.82 3.19
CA VAL A 126 11.29 2.85 3.85
C VAL A 126 10.47 1.78 4.57
N PRO A 127 11.01 0.55 4.76
CA PRO A 127 10.31 -0.53 5.45
C PRO A 127 9.85 -0.16 6.86
N ILE A 128 8.68 -0.67 7.22
CA ILE A 128 8.08 -0.53 8.56
C ILE A 128 8.02 -1.86 9.33
N ALA A 129 8.03 -2.99 8.62
CA ALA A 129 8.02 -4.33 9.23
C ALA A 129 8.46 -5.42 8.24
N ASP A 130 8.69 -6.64 8.77
CA ASP A 130 8.84 -7.87 7.97
C ASP A 130 7.50 -8.25 7.31
N ALA A 131 7.57 -8.77 6.09
CA ALA A 131 6.42 -9.23 5.31
C ALA A 131 6.58 -10.66 4.77
N THR A 132 7.55 -11.41 5.29
CA THR A 132 7.85 -12.78 4.84
C THR A 132 6.62 -13.67 4.97
N ALA A 133 6.25 -14.38 3.89
CA ALA A 133 5.10 -15.26 3.87
C ALA A 133 5.34 -16.52 4.71
N ALA A 134 4.39 -16.85 5.57
CA ALA A 134 4.40 -18.01 6.44
C ALA A 134 3.02 -18.69 6.47
N LEU A 135 2.94 -19.83 7.13
CA LEU A 135 1.70 -20.58 7.34
C LEU A 135 1.34 -20.62 8.82
N MET A 136 0.05 -20.65 9.07
CA MET A 136 -0.54 -20.93 10.38
C MET A 136 -1.47 -22.13 10.26
N LYS A 137 -1.44 -22.99 11.26
CA LYS A 137 -2.26 -24.19 11.39
C LYS A 137 -3.05 -24.17 12.69
N ARG A 138 -3.97 -25.12 12.89
CA ARG A 138 -4.54 -25.35 14.22
C ARG A 138 -3.45 -25.83 15.18
N ALA A 139 -3.52 -25.43 16.43
CA ALA A 139 -2.53 -25.76 17.46
C ALA A 139 -2.41 -27.27 17.72
N ASP A 140 -3.52 -28.00 17.63
CA ASP A 140 -3.63 -29.45 17.82
C ASP A 140 -3.24 -30.28 16.59
N ASP A 141 -3.15 -29.66 15.40
CA ASP A 141 -2.81 -30.37 14.17
C ASP A 141 -1.32 -30.79 14.16
N LYS A 142 -1.08 -32.07 14.15
CA LYS A 142 0.28 -32.66 14.05
C LYS A 142 0.68 -33.02 12.61
N SER A 143 -0.24 -32.88 11.65
CA SER A 143 -0.02 -33.28 10.25
C SER A 143 0.75 -32.23 9.43
N ILE A 144 0.90 -31.01 9.94
CA ILE A 144 1.67 -29.92 9.30
C ILE A 144 2.79 -29.51 10.27
N ALA A 145 3.99 -30.05 10.07
CA ALA A 145 5.18 -29.70 10.84
C ALA A 145 6.07 -28.67 10.12
N LYS A 146 6.03 -28.66 8.80
CA LYS A 146 6.79 -27.76 7.91
C LYS A 146 5.92 -27.34 6.72
N PRO A 147 6.31 -26.30 5.97
CA PRO A 147 5.49 -25.78 4.87
C PRO A 147 5.12 -26.80 3.79
N GLU A 148 6.00 -27.76 3.48
CA GLU A 148 5.75 -28.77 2.45
C GLU A 148 4.62 -29.74 2.80
N ASP A 149 4.27 -29.85 4.08
CA ASP A 149 3.23 -30.78 4.57
C ASP A 149 1.81 -30.31 4.20
N ILE A 150 1.66 -29.13 3.56
CA ILE A 150 0.39 -28.69 2.97
C ILE A 150 0.06 -29.42 1.66
N ALA A 151 0.93 -30.26 1.14
CA ALA A 151 0.68 -31.05 -0.07
C ALA A 151 -0.59 -31.91 0.04
N GLY A 152 -1.58 -31.62 -0.82
CA GLY A 152 -2.89 -32.30 -0.80
C GLY A 152 -3.90 -31.75 0.23
N LYS A 153 -3.61 -30.57 0.82
CA LYS A 153 -4.46 -29.91 1.82
C LYS A 153 -5.14 -28.67 1.26
N THR A 154 -6.09 -28.11 2.02
CA THR A 154 -6.76 -26.83 1.72
C THR A 154 -6.11 -25.71 2.53
N VAL A 155 -5.62 -24.68 1.84
CA VAL A 155 -4.95 -23.52 2.46
C VAL A 155 -5.68 -22.23 2.08
N GLY A 156 -6.04 -21.44 3.09
CA GLY A 156 -6.72 -20.14 2.92
C GLY A 156 -5.75 -18.97 2.90
N GLY A 157 -6.15 -17.88 2.23
CA GLY A 157 -5.44 -16.60 2.27
C GLY A 157 -6.26 -15.45 1.69
N GLN A 158 -5.87 -14.23 2.04
CA GLN A 158 -6.58 -13.04 1.57
C GLN A 158 -6.28 -12.74 0.11
N LYS A 159 -7.32 -12.53 -0.67
CA LYS A 159 -7.26 -12.21 -2.09
C LYS A 159 -6.46 -10.93 -2.35
N GLY A 160 -5.59 -10.95 -3.39
CA GLY A 160 -4.80 -9.80 -3.83
C GLY A 160 -3.55 -9.52 -2.99
N THR A 161 -3.26 -10.36 -1.97
CA THR A 161 -2.02 -10.23 -1.19
C THR A 161 -0.84 -10.90 -1.89
N SER A 162 0.37 -10.43 -1.61
CA SER A 162 1.61 -11.07 -2.11
C SER A 162 1.85 -12.40 -1.42
N GLN A 163 1.42 -12.57 -0.18
CA GLN A 163 1.50 -13.83 0.56
C GLN A 163 0.67 -14.93 -0.11
N LEU A 164 -0.54 -14.61 -0.56
CA LEU A 164 -1.35 -15.56 -1.33
C LEU A 164 -0.71 -15.89 -2.69
N ALA A 165 -0.11 -14.91 -3.37
CA ALA A 165 0.61 -15.16 -4.62
C ALA A 165 1.79 -16.11 -4.41
N GLN A 166 2.62 -15.86 -3.38
CA GLN A 166 3.73 -16.73 -3.02
C GLN A 166 3.26 -18.14 -2.60
N LEU A 167 2.11 -18.26 -1.89
CA LEU A 167 1.52 -19.56 -1.59
C LEU A 167 1.19 -20.34 -2.87
N LYS A 168 0.57 -19.71 -3.86
CA LYS A 168 0.24 -20.36 -5.14
C LYS A 168 1.49 -20.85 -5.87
N GLU A 169 2.55 -20.04 -5.90
CA GLU A 169 3.84 -20.40 -6.50
C GLU A 169 4.53 -21.55 -5.73
N PHE A 170 4.47 -21.54 -4.41
CA PHE A 170 5.00 -22.61 -3.56
C PHE A 170 4.22 -23.90 -3.76
N ALA A 171 2.89 -23.83 -3.70
CA ALA A 171 1.98 -24.95 -3.85
C ALA A 171 2.13 -25.67 -5.21
N ALA A 172 2.38 -24.91 -6.30
CA ALA A 172 2.58 -25.45 -7.63
C ALA A 172 3.82 -26.37 -7.75
N LYS A 173 4.76 -26.29 -6.80
CA LYS A 173 5.99 -27.11 -6.76
C LYS A 173 5.85 -28.35 -5.90
N LEU A 174 4.73 -28.52 -5.19
CA LEU A 174 4.51 -29.64 -4.29
C LEU A 174 4.04 -30.89 -5.03
N PRO A 175 4.32 -32.09 -4.48
CA PRO A 175 4.02 -33.37 -5.16
C PRO A 175 2.52 -33.69 -5.26
N LYS A 176 1.67 -33.02 -4.46
CA LYS A 176 0.22 -33.13 -4.50
C LYS A 176 -0.38 -31.73 -4.59
N PRO A 177 -1.46 -31.54 -5.36
CA PRO A 177 -2.11 -30.25 -5.50
C PRO A 177 -2.63 -29.74 -4.15
N VAL A 178 -2.46 -28.46 -3.90
CA VAL A 178 -3.03 -27.73 -2.77
C VAL A 178 -4.29 -27.02 -3.24
N GLU A 179 -5.39 -27.17 -2.52
CA GLU A 179 -6.58 -26.40 -2.75
C GLU A 179 -6.39 -25.02 -2.09
N VAL A 180 -6.32 -23.94 -2.92
CA VAL A 180 -6.14 -22.57 -2.43
C VAL A 180 -7.50 -21.87 -2.36
N LYS A 181 -7.95 -21.55 -1.14
CA LYS A 181 -9.21 -20.86 -0.88
C LYS A 181 -8.96 -19.37 -0.63
N GLU A 182 -9.59 -18.52 -1.44
CA GLU A 182 -9.43 -17.06 -1.35
C GLU A 182 -10.51 -16.44 -0.48
N TYR A 183 -10.11 -15.54 0.41
CA TYR A 183 -10.98 -14.83 1.35
C TYR A 183 -10.94 -13.32 1.09
N VAL A 184 -12.00 -12.62 1.49
CA VAL A 184 -12.05 -11.16 1.41
C VAL A 184 -11.09 -10.53 2.43
N ASP A 185 -11.03 -11.12 3.64
CA ASP A 185 -10.15 -10.70 4.71
C ASP A 185 -9.55 -11.91 5.45
N ASN A 186 -8.51 -11.66 6.27
CA ASN A 186 -7.82 -12.72 7.00
C ASN A 186 -8.63 -13.29 8.16
N ASN A 187 -9.54 -12.51 8.77
CA ASN A 187 -10.36 -12.99 9.89
C ASN A 187 -11.28 -14.14 9.46
N GLN A 188 -11.83 -14.06 8.23
CA GLN A 188 -12.62 -15.17 7.65
C GLN A 188 -11.76 -16.42 7.45
N SER A 189 -10.53 -16.27 6.94
CA SER A 189 -9.59 -17.38 6.78
C SER A 189 -9.25 -18.03 8.14
N TYR A 190 -8.99 -17.21 9.17
CA TYR A 190 -8.67 -17.70 10.52
C TYR A 190 -9.89 -18.37 11.19
N ALA A 191 -11.09 -17.85 10.96
CA ALA A 191 -12.32 -18.50 11.44
C ALA A 191 -12.53 -19.86 10.79
N ASP A 192 -12.30 -19.99 9.49
CA ASP A 192 -12.38 -21.27 8.77
C ASP A 192 -11.30 -22.25 9.21
N LEU A 193 -10.08 -21.76 9.51
CA LEU A 193 -8.99 -22.56 10.07
C LEU A 193 -9.37 -23.12 11.45
N ALA A 194 -9.84 -22.26 12.35
CA ALA A 194 -10.25 -22.66 13.69
C ALA A 194 -11.39 -23.69 13.66
N ALA A 195 -12.32 -23.56 12.71
CA ALA A 195 -13.43 -24.48 12.52
C ALA A 195 -13.06 -25.77 11.77
N GLY A 196 -11.80 -25.94 11.33
CA GLY A 196 -11.35 -27.10 10.57
C GLY A 196 -11.88 -27.17 9.13
N ARG A 197 -12.38 -26.08 8.57
CA ARG A 197 -12.83 -26.00 7.17
C ARG A 197 -11.72 -25.82 6.16
N ILE A 198 -10.53 -25.40 6.64
CA ILE A 198 -9.24 -25.40 5.94
C ILE A 198 -8.17 -25.96 6.87
N ASP A 199 -7.06 -26.40 6.31
CA ASP A 199 -5.96 -27.04 7.06
C ASP A 199 -4.92 -26.02 7.52
N ALA A 200 -4.69 -24.98 6.72
CA ALA A 200 -3.75 -23.90 7.04
C ALA A 200 -4.23 -22.55 6.50
N SER A 201 -3.63 -21.48 6.98
CA SER A 201 -3.82 -20.11 6.47
C SER A 201 -2.48 -19.47 6.20
N VAL A 202 -2.36 -18.72 5.08
CA VAL A 202 -1.17 -17.95 4.72
C VAL A 202 -1.35 -16.47 5.08
N ASN A 203 -0.31 -15.87 5.65
CA ASN A 203 -0.16 -14.43 5.82
C ASN A 203 1.32 -14.10 6.05
N SER A 204 1.65 -12.86 6.39
CA SER A 204 3.00 -12.52 6.85
C SER A 204 3.30 -13.12 8.22
N LEU A 205 4.55 -13.42 8.46
CA LEU A 205 5.00 -13.99 9.73
C LEU A 205 4.58 -13.17 10.96
N PRO A 206 4.71 -11.82 10.99
CA PRO A 206 4.26 -11.02 12.12
C PRO A 206 2.76 -11.13 12.41
N ASN A 207 1.92 -11.13 11.36
CA ASN A 207 0.46 -11.28 11.53
C ASN A 207 0.11 -12.64 12.12
N LEU A 208 0.73 -13.71 11.62
CA LEU A 208 0.47 -15.06 12.12
C LEU A 208 1.00 -15.26 13.52
N ALA A 209 2.18 -14.72 13.84
CA ALA A 209 2.74 -14.76 15.19
C ALA A 209 1.83 -14.03 16.19
N TYR A 210 1.32 -12.85 15.82
CA TYR A 210 0.35 -12.12 16.64
C TYR A 210 -0.93 -12.94 16.84
N ALA A 211 -1.54 -13.47 15.77
CA ALA A 211 -2.76 -14.25 15.85
C ALA A 211 -2.60 -15.51 16.73
N ALA A 212 -1.47 -16.22 16.61
CA ALA A 212 -1.14 -17.38 17.43
C ALA A 212 -0.91 -16.99 18.89
N ALA A 213 -0.25 -15.87 19.16
CA ALA A 213 -0.04 -15.37 20.53
C ALA A 213 -1.35 -14.97 21.22
N GLN A 214 -2.31 -14.40 20.47
CA GLN A 214 -3.63 -14.04 21.00
C GLN A 214 -4.53 -15.27 21.26
N ARG A 215 -4.31 -16.36 20.55
CA ARG A 215 -5.12 -17.60 20.62
C ARG A 215 -4.24 -18.84 20.58
N PRO A 216 -3.35 -19.08 21.55
CA PRO A 216 -2.37 -20.15 21.53
C PRO A 216 -2.99 -21.57 21.55
N ASP A 217 -4.19 -21.70 22.10
CA ASP A 217 -4.94 -22.97 22.09
C ASP A 217 -5.57 -23.28 20.72
N ALA A 218 -5.75 -22.26 19.86
CA ALA A 218 -6.36 -22.42 18.55
C ALA A 218 -5.34 -22.51 17.43
N PHE A 219 -4.22 -21.78 17.51
CA PHE A 219 -3.32 -21.55 16.39
C PHE A 219 -1.86 -21.77 16.74
N ALA A 220 -1.09 -22.25 15.75
CA ALA A 220 0.36 -22.32 15.79
C ALA A 220 0.96 -21.94 14.44
N VAL A 221 2.04 -21.17 14.47
CA VAL A 221 2.82 -20.83 13.27
C VAL A 221 3.63 -22.03 12.81
N VAL A 222 3.67 -22.26 11.50
CA VAL A 222 4.51 -23.30 10.88
C VAL A 222 5.85 -22.67 10.51
N LEU A 223 6.93 -23.25 11.03
CA LEU A 223 8.29 -22.78 10.77
C LEU A 223 9.11 -23.85 10.03
N PRO A 224 10.12 -23.42 9.22
CA PRO A 224 10.45 -22.05 8.88
C PRO A 224 9.39 -21.40 8.01
N ALA A 225 9.39 -20.04 7.91
CA ALA A 225 8.62 -19.36 6.90
C ALA A 225 9.06 -19.79 5.49
N PHE A 226 8.12 -19.90 4.54
CA PHE A 226 8.43 -20.42 3.20
C PHE A 226 8.67 -19.31 2.16
N GLY A 227 8.19 -18.10 2.45
CA GLY A 227 8.32 -16.96 1.55
C GLY A 227 9.75 -16.40 1.48
N GLN A 228 10.03 -15.68 0.41
CA GLN A 228 11.28 -14.93 0.32
C GLN A 228 11.25 -13.77 1.32
N PRO A 229 12.38 -13.46 2.01
CA PRO A 229 12.47 -12.29 2.88
C PRO A 229 12.06 -11.01 2.13
N THR A 230 11.07 -10.35 2.63
CA THR A 230 10.54 -9.09 2.10
C THR A 230 9.96 -8.23 3.22
N TYR A 231 9.56 -7.00 2.89
CA TYR A 231 9.15 -6.00 3.88
C TYR A 231 7.80 -5.39 3.53
N PHE A 232 7.12 -4.93 4.55
CA PHE A 232 6.01 -4.00 4.46
C PHE A 232 6.51 -2.56 4.46
N SER A 233 5.83 -1.73 3.69
CA SER A 233 6.01 -0.27 3.63
C SER A 233 4.67 0.38 3.34
N TRP A 234 4.58 1.69 3.53
CA TRP A 234 3.48 2.50 3.03
C TRP A 234 3.72 2.93 1.59
N VAL A 235 2.67 3.33 0.89
CA VAL A 235 2.81 3.74 -0.51
C VAL A 235 2.00 4.99 -0.84
N GLY A 236 2.62 5.83 -1.69
CA GLY A 236 1.98 6.91 -2.43
C GLY A 236 1.97 6.62 -3.93
N ARG A 237 1.41 7.54 -4.71
CA ARG A 237 1.48 7.51 -6.17
C ARG A 237 2.92 7.78 -6.63
N LEU A 238 3.29 7.33 -7.82
CA LEU A 238 4.66 7.55 -8.35
C LEU A 238 5.04 9.04 -8.47
N ASP A 239 4.06 9.92 -8.70
CA ASP A 239 4.23 11.36 -8.80
C ASP A 239 4.20 12.11 -7.46
N ASP A 240 3.95 11.41 -6.35
CA ASP A 240 3.92 11.97 -4.99
C ASP A 240 5.28 11.92 -4.27
N GLN A 241 6.39 12.04 -4.99
CA GLN A 241 7.73 11.86 -4.42
C GLN A 241 8.01 12.81 -3.25
N SER A 242 7.54 14.07 -3.30
CA SER A 242 7.69 15.03 -2.20
C SER A 242 7.04 14.56 -0.90
N LEU A 243 5.86 13.94 -0.98
CA LEU A 243 5.19 13.34 0.16
C LEU A 243 5.98 12.14 0.71
N ILE A 244 6.39 11.23 -0.17
CA ILE A 244 7.14 10.03 0.23
C ILE A 244 8.48 10.39 0.87
N ASP A 245 9.20 11.37 0.34
CA ASP A 245 10.46 11.84 0.91
C ASP A 245 10.26 12.44 2.30
N ALA A 246 9.20 13.24 2.50
CA ALA A 246 8.87 13.81 3.80
C ALA A 246 8.48 12.73 4.83
N VAL A 247 7.68 11.73 4.42
CA VAL A 247 7.32 10.58 5.26
C VAL A 247 8.56 9.76 5.61
N ASN A 248 9.44 9.50 4.63
CA ASN A 248 10.71 8.78 4.86
C ASN A 248 11.62 9.51 5.87
N ALA A 249 11.77 10.82 5.71
CA ALA A 249 12.54 11.62 6.65
C ALA A 249 12.00 11.51 8.09
N ALA A 250 10.67 11.53 8.24
CA ALA A 250 10.03 11.32 9.53
C ALA A 250 10.25 9.90 10.07
N LEU A 251 10.05 8.85 9.25
CA LEU A 251 10.25 7.46 9.66
C LEU A 251 11.70 7.19 10.11
N VAL A 252 12.70 7.67 9.36
CA VAL A 252 14.12 7.54 9.71
C VAL A 252 14.43 8.27 11.03
N LYS A 253 13.82 9.45 11.25
CA LYS A 253 13.97 10.17 12.52
C LYS A 253 13.39 9.38 13.69
N LEU A 254 12.17 8.81 13.52
CA LEU A 254 11.50 8.00 14.54
C LEU A 254 12.21 6.68 14.83
N ASP A 255 12.93 6.13 13.87
CA ASP A 255 13.82 4.99 14.07
C ASP A 255 15.04 5.41 14.91
N GLY A 256 15.70 6.52 14.53
CA GLY A 256 16.89 7.05 15.21
C GLY A 256 16.65 7.52 16.65
N ASP A 257 15.45 8.02 16.99
CA ASP A 257 15.11 8.47 18.35
C ASP A 257 14.50 7.35 19.23
N GLY A 258 14.34 6.14 18.69
CA GLY A 258 13.83 4.97 19.40
C GLY A 258 12.31 4.85 19.46
N THR A 259 11.55 5.77 18.86
CA THR A 259 10.08 5.73 18.83
C THR A 259 9.60 4.49 18.08
N MET A 260 10.16 4.20 16.90
CA MET A 260 9.83 2.98 16.13
C MET A 260 10.12 1.71 16.92
N ALA A 261 11.28 1.63 17.58
CA ALA A 261 11.63 0.46 18.41
C ALA A 261 10.67 0.26 19.59
N LYS A 262 10.15 1.35 20.17
CA LYS A 262 9.13 1.29 21.23
C LYS A 262 7.82 0.71 20.70
N ILE A 263 7.29 1.22 19.60
CA ILE A 263 6.08 0.73 18.93
C ILE A 263 6.23 -0.75 18.57
N GLN A 264 7.36 -1.14 17.95
CA GLN A 264 7.64 -2.54 17.60
C GLN A 264 7.64 -3.46 18.83
N LYS A 265 8.26 -3.05 19.95
CA LYS A 265 8.27 -3.85 21.18
C LYS A 265 6.87 -4.02 21.77
N GLU A 266 6.04 -2.99 21.70
CA GLU A 266 4.67 -3.05 22.19
C GLU A 266 3.83 -4.07 21.41
N TRP A 267 3.93 -4.05 20.08
CA TRP A 267 3.07 -4.85 19.21
C TRP A 267 3.65 -6.21 18.81
N PHE A 268 4.98 -6.32 18.65
CA PHE A 268 5.66 -7.55 18.23
C PHE A 268 6.43 -8.24 19.36
N GLY A 269 6.50 -7.63 20.55
CA GLY A 269 7.30 -8.13 21.70
C GLY A 269 8.81 -7.88 21.56
N GLN A 270 9.27 -7.39 20.39
CA GLN A 270 10.68 -7.11 20.13
C GLN A 270 10.84 -6.00 19.10
N SER A 271 11.99 -5.34 19.09
CA SER A 271 12.36 -4.42 18.01
C SER A 271 13.11 -5.19 16.92
N ILE A 272 12.94 -4.74 15.68
CA ILE A 272 13.53 -5.34 14.48
C ILE A 272 14.32 -4.24 13.76
N ASN A 273 15.58 -4.53 13.40
CA ASN A 273 16.35 -3.63 12.55
C ASN A 273 15.82 -3.72 11.11
N LEU A 274 15.35 -2.60 10.60
CA LEU A 274 14.80 -2.48 9.25
C LEU A 274 15.78 -1.72 8.34
N PRO A 275 15.74 -1.98 7.02
CA PRO A 275 16.48 -1.14 6.06
C PRO A 275 15.98 0.31 6.11
N THR A 276 16.90 1.26 6.06
CA THR A 276 16.61 2.72 6.01
C THR A 276 16.37 3.22 4.57
N THR A 277 16.40 2.33 3.61
CA THR A 277 16.09 2.57 2.19
C THR A 277 15.18 1.47 1.68
N VAL A 278 14.45 1.73 0.60
CA VAL A 278 13.64 0.69 -0.06
C VAL A 278 14.57 -0.37 -0.62
N PRO A 279 14.51 -1.62 -0.14
CA PRO A 279 15.39 -2.68 -0.62
C PRO A 279 14.95 -3.17 -2.01
N GLU A 280 15.89 -3.73 -2.77
CA GLU A 280 15.56 -4.43 -4.00
C GLU A 280 14.68 -5.66 -3.70
N PRO A 281 13.45 -5.74 -4.28
CA PRO A 281 12.54 -6.84 -3.97
C PRO A 281 13.01 -8.15 -4.60
N LYS A 282 12.85 -9.24 -3.83
CA LYS A 282 13.14 -10.60 -4.30
C LYS A 282 11.94 -11.27 -4.98
N ILE A 283 10.74 -10.70 -4.80
CA ILE A 283 9.47 -11.19 -5.34
C ILE A 283 8.81 -10.18 -6.27
#